data_29f7e4287540afd8df0c0c3011c648bf
#
_entry.id   29f7e4287540afd8df0c0c3011c648bf
#
_cell.length_a   1.000
_cell.length_b   1.000
_cell.length_c   1.000
_cell.angle_alpha   90.00
_cell.angle_beta   90.00
_cell.angle_gamma   90.00
#
_symmetry.space_group_name_H-M   'P 1'
#
loop_
_entity.id
_entity.type
_entity.pdbx_description
1 polymer ?
#
loop_
_entity_poly.entity_id
_entity_poly.type
_entity_poly.pdbx_seq_one_letter_code
_entity_poly.pdbx_strand_id
1 'polypeptide(L)'
;MKIYGHLWVLPLATLAISACGGIGTVQTDMDASAGIGGTAGSGGNTGAGGATLTLTSPVSAAGAAGSAIGGSMGAAGSPAVFPPMTIDGTSTGSVPGIDGTSTGYLPADGTGTPTTTTTTTTPIDALPPTPTGQLTAGSWDDNLNFGFYSTYLANEATTQLSGMPIIGRADRMVILVRSADAQPVAGAQVSVTDAQGHGWSSTTGAEGRVLYFPGWAAVSTGATVTITATVANLSVSTTAAAAAGTIELDFAQTALPTVTGLDLAFLIDTTGSMGDELTYVQSELDDIVGGIATQFPGINQRWALVLYRDLGDEYVVRSFDFTTDLASFRANLAAQSANGGGDMPEAVDQGLAAATQLGWRDGATARVAFWIADAPHHVGLENKVVSALGAAVAKAIHIYPVAGSGIDDLGEFDMRTAAEVTGGRYLFLTNDSGIGGSHAEPHIPCYYVTTLESAMRRMVATEVMGVYMPPAPSDVLRTGGDPQNQQCSLSSGEPVTAW
;
A
#
# COMPACT_ATOMS: atom_id res chain seq x y z
N MET A 1 35.66 -39.39 27.60
CA MET A 1 34.99 -38.10 27.87
C MET A 1 33.87 -38.00 26.89
N LYS A 2 32.61 -38.22 27.35
CA LYS A 2 31.43 -38.39 26.50
C LYS A 2 30.83 -37.02 26.17
N ILE A 3 30.66 -36.75 24.88
CA ILE A 3 29.94 -35.56 24.38
C ILE A 3 28.52 -35.99 24.07
N TYR A 4 27.55 -35.41 24.80
CA TYR A 4 26.13 -35.58 24.53
C TYR A 4 25.64 -34.48 23.57
N GLY A 5 25.20 -34.88 22.36
CA GLY A 5 24.50 -34.03 21.44
C GLY A 5 23.00 -34.12 21.72
N HIS A 6 22.35 -33.01 22.00
CA HIS A 6 20.92 -32.94 22.06
C HIS A 6 20.32 -32.60 20.68
N LEU A 7 19.69 -33.63 20.10
CA LEU A 7 18.82 -33.46 18.91
C LEU A 7 17.46 -32.99 19.40
N TRP A 8 17.03 -31.80 18.99
CA TRP A 8 15.65 -31.35 19.17
C TRP A 8 14.82 -31.82 17.99
N VAL A 9 13.92 -32.76 18.25
CA VAL A 9 12.88 -33.23 17.33
C VAL A 9 11.65 -32.37 17.55
N LEU A 10 11.22 -31.64 16.55
CA LEU A 10 9.93 -30.95 16.51
C LEU A 10 8.82 -31.97 16.25
N PRO A 11 7.69 -31.95 16.96
CA PRO A 11 6.57 -32.82 16.67
C PRO A 11 5.78 -32.30 15.46
N LEU A 12 5.64 -33.15 14.44
CA LEU A 12 4.63 -33.00 13.39
C LEU A 12 3.25 -33.14 14.03
N ALA A 13 2.45 -32.09 13.99
CA ALA A 13 1.04 -32.17 14.32
C ALA A 13 0.29 -32.73 13.12
N THR A 14 -0.10 -33.98 13.20
CA THR A 14 -0.99 -34.64 12.23
C THR A 14 -2.41 -34.20 12.54
N LEU A 15 -3.02 -33.41 11.66
CA LEU A 15 -4.44 -33.07 11.72
C LEU A 15 -5.26 -34.25 11.18
N ALA A 16 -5.90 -35.00 12.07
CA ALA A 16 -6.84 -36.05 11.70
C ALA A 16 -8.21 -35.43 11.41
N ILE A 17 -8.61 -35.40 10.15
CA ILE A 17 -9.98 -35.07 9.75
C ILE A 17 -10.84 -36.31 9.97
N SER A 18 -11.68 -36.28 11.01
CA SER A 18 -12.69 -37.30 11.27
C SER A 18 -13.92 -37.01 10.41
N ALA A 19 -14.10 -37.79 9.34
CA ALA A 19 -15.33 -37.78 8.56
C ALA A 19 -16.39 -38.61 9.30
N CYS A 20 -17.37 -37.95 9.92
CA CYS A 20 -18.57 -38.62 10.42
C CYS A 20 -19.63 -38.64 9.33
N GLY A 21 -19.82 -39.81 8.69
CA GLY A 21 -20.93 -40.06 7.79
C GLY A 21 -22.21 -40.21 8.60
N GLY A 22 -23.18 -39.36 8.30
CA GLY A 22 -24.57 -39.52 8.72
C GLY A 22 -25.45 -39.72 7.51
N ILE A 23 -25.89 -40.97 7.33
CA ILE A 23 -26.91 -41.31 6.32
C ILE A 23 -28.27 -40.96 6.96
N GLY A 24 -28.88 -39.88 6.48
CA GLY A 24 -30.26 -39.51 6.81
C GLY A 24 -31.16 -39.95 5.65
N THR A 25 -31.96 -41.00 5.87
CA THR A 25 -33.05 -41.42 5.01
C THR A 25 -34.18 -40.41 5.12
N VAL A 26 -34.51 -39.77 4.00
CA VAL A 26 -35.75 -38.99 3.88
C VAL A 26 -36.85 -39.89 3.38
N GLN A 27 -37.84 -40.10 4.23
CA GLN A 27 -39.09 -40.80 3.96
C GLN A 27 -40.07 -39.82 3.35
N THR A 28 -40.49 -40.06 2.10
CA THR A 28 -41.56 -39.29 1.44
C THR A 28 -42.87 -40.01 1.67
N ASP A 29 -43.76 -39.39 2.47
CA ASP A 29 -45.18 -39.79 2.52
C ASP A 29 -45.90 -39.23 1.30
N MET A 30 -46.46 -40.14 0.54
CA MET A 30 -47.45 -39.85 -0.49
C MET A 30 -48.84 -39.85 0.17
N ASP A 31 -49.60 -38.82 -0.02
CA ASP A 31 -51.04 -38.95 0.05
C ASP A 31 -51.70 -38.49 -1.24
N ALA A 32 -52.54 -39.37 -1.76
CA ALA A 32 -53.17 -39.31 -3.05
C ALA A 32 -54.56 -38.66 -2.93
N SER A 33 -54.95 -37.90 -3.92
CA SER A 33 -56.36 -37.92 -4.37
C SER A 33 -56.59 -37.33 -5.72
N ALA A 34 -56.92 -38.18 -6.66
CA ALA A 34 -57.96 -38.23 -7.65
C ALA A 34 -58.22 -37.05 -8.60
N GLY A 35 -58.18 -37.35 -9.88
CA GLY A 35 -59.24 -36.96 -10.77
C GLY A 35 -58.95 -36.77 -12.25
N ILE A 36 -59.05 -37.86 -13.01
CA ILE A 36 -59.70 -38.00 -14.36
C ILE A 36 -59.27 -37.11 -15.52
N GLY A 37 -58.69 -37.71 -16.58
CA GLY A 37 -59.34 -37.81 -17.88
C GLY A 37 -58.54 -37.31 -19.09
N GLY A 38 -58.18 -38.24 -20.03
CA GLY A 38 -58.27 -37.92 -21.45
C GLY A 38 -57.01 -37.99 -22.32
N THR A 39 -56.80 -39.20 -22.90
CA THR A 39 -56.45 -39.57 -24.29
C THR A 39 -55.29 -38.90 -25.03
N ALA A 40 -54.29 -39.73 -25.30
CA ALA A 40 -53.62 -40.12 -26.59
C ALA A 40 -53.28 -39.06 -27.65
N GLY A 41 -52.01 -39.03 -28.05
CA GLY A 41 -51.58 -38.51 -29.35
C GLY A 41 -50.05 -38.56 -29.52
N SER A 42 -49.60 -39.49 -30.30
CA SER A 42 -48.23 -39.74 -30.74
C SER A 42 -47.71 -38.67 -31.70
N GLY A 43 -46.40 -38.40 -31.67
CA GLY A 43 -45.76 -37.72 -32.80
C GLY A 43 -44.43 -37.11 -32.46
N GLY A 44 -43.40 -37.63 -33.05
CA GLY A 44 -42.00 -37.32 -32.79
C GLY A 44 -41.48 -36.00 -33.36
N ASN A 45 -40.25 -35.82 -33.06
CA ASN A 45 -39.16 -35.21 -33.82
C ASN A 45 -38.62 -33.83 -33.33
N THR A 46 -37.37 -33.91 -32.92
CA THR A 46 -36.21 -33.00 -33.14
C THR A 46 -36.44 -31.50 -33.24
N GLY A 47 -35.69 -30.75 -32.44
CA GLY A 47 -35.39 -29.34 -32.71
C GLY A 47 -34.81 -28.60 -31.51
N ALA A 48 -33.53 -28.25 -31.61
CA ALA A 48 -32.83 -27.33 -30.72
C ALA A 48 -33.45 -25.92 -30.79
N GLY A 49 -33.56 -25.23 -29.65
CA GLY A 49 -34.00 -23.84 -29.64
C GLY A 49 -33.76 -23.18 -28.29
N GLY A 50 -32.81 -22.27 -28.27
CA GLY A 50 -32.44 -21.47 -27.10
C GLY A 50 -33.59 -20.57 -26.63
N ALA A 51 -33.72 -20.47 -25.34
CA ALA A 51 -34.63 -19.52 -24.68
C ALA A 51 -33.91 -18.25 -24.34
N THR A 52 -34.22 -17.17 -25.06
CA THR A 52 -33.84 -15.79 -24.73
C THR A 52 -34.87 -15.25 -23.74
N LEU A 53 -34.40 -14.88 -22.52
CA LEU A 53 -35.23 -14.15 -21.57
C LEU A 53 -35.03 -12.66 -21.79
N THR A 54 -36.02 -11.97 -22.32
CA THR A 54 -36.08 -10.54 -22.47
C THR A 54 -36.79 -9.94 -21.24
N LEU A 55 -36.05 -9.19 -20.40
CA LEU A 55 -36.64 -8.37 -19.34
C LEU A 55 -36.86 -6.94 -19.88
N THR A 56 -38.11 -6.56 -20.06
CA THR A 56 -38.50 -5.19 -20.34
C THR A 56 -38.83 -4.45 -19.05
N SER A 57 -38.14 -3.35 -18.78
CA SER A 57 -38.56 -2.38 -17.76
C SER A 57 -39.16 -1.15 -18.40
N PRO A 58 -40.19 -0.52 -17.82
CA PRO A 58 -40.86 0.61 -18.41
C PRO A 58 -40.12 1.92 -18.17
N VAL A 59 -39.98 2.69 -19.24
CA VAL A 59 -39.52 4.08 -19.25
C VAL A 59 -40.72 4.98 -18.91
N SER A 60 -40.56 5.86 -17.93
CA SER A 60 -41.44 7.01 -17.72
C SER A 60 -40.73 8.28 -18.19
N ALA A 61 -41.33 8.94 -19.17
CA ALA A 61 -40.90 10.21 -19.71
C ALA A 61 -41.62 11.38 -19.03
N ALA A 62 -40.86 12.42 -18.72
CA ALA A 62 -41.32 13.83 -18.65
C ALA A 62 -40.04 14.66 -18.74
N GLY A 63 -39.79 15.52 -19.64
CA GLY A 63 -40.53 16.51 -20.35
C GLY A 63 -39.97 17.90 -20.05
N ALA A 64 -39.34 18.48 -21.07
CA ALA A 64 -39.37 19.86 -21.48
C ALA A 64 -38.17 20.81 -21.24
N ALA A 65 -37.66 21.27 -22.36
CA ALA A 65 -37.24 22.64 -22.76
C ALA A 65 -35.94 23.19 -22.06
N GLY A 66 -34.84 23.46 -22.74
CA GLY A 66 -34.64 24.25 -23.94
C GLY A 66 -33.74 25.41 -23.65
N SER A 67 -32.53 25.44 -24.22
CA SER A 67 -31.96 26.62 -24.89
C SER A 67 -30.52 26.28 -25.36
N ALA A 68 -30.32 26.41 -26.66
CA ALA A 68 -29.04 26.31 -27.35
C ALA A 68 -28.30 27.64 -27.23
N ILE A 69 -27.00 27.56 -26.93
CA ILE A 69 -26.01 28.55 -27.39
C ILE A 69 -24.80 27.75 -27.87
N GLY A 70 -24.47 27.99 -29.15
CA GLY A 70 -23.36 27.36 -29.83
C GLY A 70 -22.01 27.94 -29.41
N GLY A 71 -21.02 27.08 -29.37
CA GLY A 71 -19.61 27.40 -29.16
C GLY A 71 -18.75 26.36 -29.82
N SER A 72 -18.02 26.79 -30.82
CA SER A 72 -17.03 26.20 -31.69
C SER A 72 -16.23 25.03 -31.14
N MET A 73 -16.15 23.96 -31.98
CA MET A 73 -15.24 22.81 -31.81
C MET A 73 -13.78 23.26 -31.98
N GLY A 74 -12.95 23.03 -30.96
CA GLY A 74 -11.50 23.03 -31.03
C GLY A 74 -10.99 21.59 -31.02
N ALA A 75 -10.11 21.26 -31.95
CA ALA A 75 -9.58 19.95 -32.25
C ALA A 75 -8.86 19.31 -31.08
N ALA A 76 -9.07 18.00 -30.90
CA ALA A 76 -8.37 17.12 -29.99
C ALA A 76 -6.88 17.06 -30.35
N GLY A 77 -6.02 17.47 -29.38
CA GLY A 77 -4.58 17.28 -29.44
C GLY A 77 -4.20 15.89 -28.95
N SER A 78 -3.40 15.18 -29.72
CA SER A 78 -2.79 13.89 -29.37
C SER A 78 -1.93 13.99 -28.10
N PRO A 79 -1.82 12.94 -27.28
CA PRO A 79 -0.93 12.93 -26.12
C PRO A 79 0.53 12.96 -26.57
N ALA A 80 1.28 13.93 -26.03
CA ALA A 80 2.71 14.10 -26.27
C ALA A 80 3.51 12.98 -25.60
N VAL A 81 4.27 12.26 -26.41
CA VAL A 81 5.34 11.37 -25.96
C VAL A 81 6.50 12.28 -25.52
N PHE A 82 6.86 12.23 -24.25
CA PHE A 82 8.02 12.95 -23.72
C PHE A 82 9.30 12.17 -24.01
N PRO A 83 10.34 12.80 -24.61
CA PRO A 83 11.66 12.20 -24.72
C PRO A 83 12.39 12.24 -23.36
N PRO A 84 13.38 11.35 -23.12
CA PRO A 84 14.14 11.33 -21.88
C PRO A 84 14.99 12.61 -21.75
N MET A 85 14.89 13.24 -20.58
CA MET A 85 15.76 14.36 -20.19
C MET A 85 17.16 13.84 -19.88
N THR A 86 18.12 14.22 -20.70
CA THR A 86 19.56 14.15 -20.38
C THR A 86 19.91 15.37 -19.52
N ILE A 87 20.38 15.14 -18.31
CA ILE A 87 20.95 16.18 -17.45
C ILE A 87 22.43 16.31 -17.82
N ASP A 88 22.78 17.40 -18.49
CA ASP A 88 24.17 17.77 -18.76
C ASP A 88 24.66 18.62 -17.58
N GLY A 89 25.54 18.05 -16.79
CA GLY A 89 26.14 18.72 -15.64
C GLY A 89 27.44 19.38 -15.99
N THR A 90 27.44 20.71 -16.16
CA THR A 90 28.60 21.57 -15.85
C THR A 90 28.13 23.02 -15.78
N SER A 91 28.02 23.60 -14.60
CA SER A 91 28.05 25.04 -14.43
C SER A 91 28.91 25.36 -13.21
N THR A 92 30.16 25.75 -13.49
CA THR A 92 31.06 26.38 -12.54
C THR A 92 30.67 27.85 -12.43
N GLY A 93 29.93 28.23 -11.42
CA GLY A 93 29.62 29.61 -11.06
C GLY A 93 30.42 30.04 -9.84
N SER A 94 31.41 30.90 -10.02
CA SER A 94 32.16 31.59 -8.96
C SER A 94 31.24 32.56 -8.22
N VAL A 95 31.23 32.51 -6.91
CA VAL A 95 30.56 33.46 -6.02
C VAL A 95 31.55 34.53 -5.63
N PRO A 96 31.25 35.87 -5.75
CA PRO A 96 32.13 36.94 -5.29
C PRO A 96 32.11 37.05 -3.76
N GLY A 97 33.29 37.17 -3.18
CA GLY A 97 33.49 37.42 -1.74
C GLY A 97 32.95 38.77 -1.30
N ILE A 98 32.34 38.76 -0.12
CA ILE A 98 32.01 40.01 0.61
C ILE A 98 33.05 40.20 1.67
N ASP A 99 33.89 41.26 1.47
CA ASP A 99 34.82 41.76 2.43
C ASP A 99 34.05 42.59 3.48
N GLY A 100 34.11 42.19 4.73
CA GLY A 100 33.52 42.89 5.85
C GLY A 100 34.56 43.06 6.97
N THR A 101 35.44 44.04 6.82
CA THR A 101 36.36 44.47 7.90
C THR A 101 35.59 45.23 8.99
N SER A 102 35.49 44.63 10.17
CA SER A 102 35.13 45.34 11.40
C SER A 102 36.34 45.41 12.30
N THR A 103 36.93 46.62 12.44
CA THR A 103 38.00 46.91 13.37
C THR A 103 37.46 47.15 14.78
N GLY A 104 37.66 46.20 15.67
CA GLY A 104 37.47 46.37 17.13
C GLY A 104 38.79 46.48 17.86
N TYR A 105 38.99 47.62 18.50
CA TYR A 105 40.14 47.97 19.34
C TYR A 105 40.27 47.04 20.53
N LEU A 106 41.48 46.51 20.80
CA LEU A 106 41.87 45.88 22.05
C LEU A 106 42.98 46.69 22.69
N PRO A 107 42.90 46.99 24.01
CA PRO A 107 44.05 47.53 24.73
C PRO A 107 44.97 46.36 25.11
N ALA A 108 46.29 46.63 24.94
CA ALA A 108 47.39 45.79 25.44
C ALA A 108 47.58 46.02 26.89
N ASP A 109 47.66 44.95 27.70
CA ASP A 109 48.73 44.75 28.71
C ASP A 109 48.54 43.38 29.41
N GLY A 110 49.63 42.73 29.70
CA GLY A 110 49.65 41.64 30.67
C GLY A 110 50.45 40.40 30.23
N THR A 111 51.71 40.39 30.56
CA THR A 111 52.58 39.21 30.54
C THR A 111 51.97 38.02 31.29
N GLY A 112 51.64 36.95 30.57
CA GLY A 112 51.15 35.70 31.14
C GLY A 112 51.72 34.51 30.36
N THR A 113 52.44 33.64 31.04
CA THR A 113 52.98 32.36 30.56
C THR A 113 51.89 31.51 29.92
N PRO A 114 52.10 30.82 28.78
CA PRO A 114 51.08 29.99 28.19
C PRO A 114 50.83 28.74 29.05
N THR A 115 49.75 28.75 29.78
CA THR A 115 49.21 27.53 30.40
C THR A 115 48.46 26.75 29.35
N THR A 116 48.97 25.59 28.95
CA THR A 116 48.30 24.65 28.07
C THR A 116 47.08 24.09 28.81
N THR A 117 45.90 24.68 28.61
CA THR A 117 44.65 24.12 29.09
C THR A 117 44.29 22.96 28.14
N THR A 118 44.56 21.75 28.57
CA THR A 118 44.00 20.56 27.93
C THR A 118 42.49 20.56 28.17
N THR A 119 41.73 21.01 27.18
CA THR A 119 40.28 20.86 27.19
C THR A 119 39.98 19.40 27.05
N THR A 120 39.74 18.71 28.15
CA THR A 120 39.14 17.40 28.15
C THR A 120 37.70 17.58 27.66
N THR A 121 37.44 17.37 26.40
CA THR A 121 36.05 17.16 25.90
C THR A 121 35.56 15.91 26.58
N THR A 122 34.76 16.08 27.64
CA THR A 122 33.88 15.00 28.11
C THR A 122 33.04 14.60 26.92
N PRO A 123 32.92 13.29 26.61
CA PRO A 123 31.94 12.85 25.67
C PRO A 123 30.60 13.38 26.14
N ILE A 124 29.85 14.04 25.26
CA ILE A 124 28.46 14.35 25.52
C ILE A 124 27.83 12.97 25.84
N ASP A 125 27.35 12.81 27.07
CA ASP A 125 26.62 11.61 27.45
C ASP A 125 25.55 11.41 26.39
N ALA A 126 25.68 10.31 25.64
CA ALA A 126 24.65 9.91 24.70
C ALA A 126 23.35 9.86 25.50
N LEU A 127 22.34 10.60 25.05
CA LEU A 127 21.01 10.50 25.63
C LEU A 127 20.67 9.00 25.77
N PRO A 128 20.06 8.60 26.88
CA PRO A 128 19.66 7.21 27.03
C PRO A 128 18.85 6.80 25.79
N PRO A 129 19.05 5.59 25.24
CA PRO A 129 18.33 5.15 24.06
C PRO A 129 16.83 5.28 24.34
N THR A 130 16.11 5.86 23.40
CA THR A 130 14.65 5.96 23.46
C THR A 130 14.10 4.54 23.53
N PRO A 131 13.20 4.23 24.48
CA PRO A 131 12.61 2.89 24.54
C PRO A 131 11.87 2.55 23.25
N THR A 132 11.95 1.31 22.82
CA THR A 132 11.21 0.77 21.66
C THR A 132 9.93 0.06 22.11
N GLY A 133 9.02 -0.23 21.17
CA GLY A 133 7.75 -0.87 21.47
C GLY A 133 6.77 0.06 22.20
N GLN A 134 6.94 1.37 22.05
CA GLN A 134 6.13 2.39 22.72
C GLN A 134 5.04 2.94 21.81
N LEU A 135 5.34 3.13 20.51
CA LEU A 135 4.32 3.60 19.57
C LEU A 135 3.27 2.52 19.35
N THR A 136 2.02 2.96 19.42
CA THR A 136 0.85 2.11 19.21
C THR A 136 0.18 2.47 17.89
N ALA A 137 -0.30 1.45 17.18
CA ALA A 137 -0.90 1.64 15.87
C ALA A 137 -2.12 0.74 15.65
N GLY A 138 -3.08 1.27 14.92
CA GLY A 138 -4.12 0.51 14.24
C GLY A 138 -3.72 0.21 12.80
N SER A 139 -4.43 -0.73 12.18
CA SER A 139 -4.30 -1.02 10.75
C SER A 139 -5.65 -1.32 10.12
N TRP A 140 -5.80 -0.95 8.85
CA TRP A 140 -7.01 -1.16 8.07
C TRP A 140 -6.70 -1.51 6.63
N ASP A 141 -7.47 -2.45 6.05
CA ASP A 141 -7.31 -2.88 4.67
C ASP A 141 -8.54 -2.52 3.84
N ASP A 142 -8.42 -1.46 3.04
CA ASP A 142 -9.46 -1.03 2.12
C ASP A 142 -9.65 -1.99 0.94
N ASN A 143 -8.67 -2.83 0.63
CA ASN A 143 -8.79 -3.87 -0.39
C ASN A 143 -9.66 -5.03 0.06
N LEU A 144 -9.57 -5.44 1.33
CA LEU A 144 -10.46 -6.43 1.94
C LEU A 144 -11.88 -5.88 2.12
N ASN A 145 -11.99 -4.58 2.39
CA ASN A 145 -13.24 -3.88 2.68
C ASN A 145 -13.66 -2.93 1.56
N PHE A 146 -13.49 -3.32 0.31
CA PHE A 146 -13.65 -2.42 -0.83
C PHE A 146 -15.06 -1.83 -0.99
N GLY A 147 -16.10 -2.55 -0.58
CA GLY A 147 -17.47 -2.02 -0.52
C GLY A 147 -17.59 -0.85 0.44
N PHE A 148 -17.04 -0.99 1.64
CA PHE A 148 -16.97 0.08 2.63
C PHE A 148 -16.11 1.26 2.13
N TYR A 149 -14.95 0.99 1.55
CA TYR A 149 -14.08 2.02 0.99
C TYR A 149 -14.76 2.79 -0.15
N SER A 150 -15.52 2.12 -1.02
CA SER A 150 -16.30 2.78 -2.06
C SER A 150 -17.34 3.74 -1.49
N THR A 151 -17.94 3.40 -0.35
CA THR A 151 -18.87 4.28 0.38
C THR A 151 -18.13 5.48 0.99
N TYR A 152 -16.96 5.26 1.57
CA TYR A 152 -16.09 6.33 2.07
C TYR A 152 -15.74 7.32 0.96
N LEU A 153 -15.29 6.84 -0.20
CA LEU A 153 -14.98 7.69 -1.35
C LEU A 153 -16.18 8.54 -1.80
N ALA A 154 -17.38 7.94 -1.81
CA ALA A 154 -18.61 8.66 -2.19
C ALA A 154 -18.99 9.75 -1.17
N ASN A 155 -18.76 9.48 0.13
CA ASN A 155 -19.02 10.44 1.20
C ASN A 155 -18.05 11.61 1.15
N GLU A 156 -16.75 11.35 1.02
CA GLU A 156 -15.73 12.39 0.90
C GLU A 156 -15.92 13.25 -0.35
N ALA A 157 -16.28 12.65 -1.49
CA ALA A 157 -16.65 13.39 -2.69
C ALA A 157 -17.86 14.31 -2.47
N THR A 158 -18.79 13.95 -1.57
CA THR A 158 -19.96 14.78 -1.22
C THR A 158 -19.64 15.86 -0.20
N THR A 159 -18.67 15.67 0.68
CA THR A 159 -18.18 16.67 1.65
C THR A 159 -17.30 17.74 1.03
N GLN A 160 -16.91 17.58 -0.25
CA GLN A 160 -16.13 18.54 -1.04
C GLN A 160 -14.72 18.79 -0.51
N LEU A 161 -14.03 17.76 -0.05
CA LEU A 161 -12.59 17.87 0.13
C LEU A 161 -11.95 18.36 -1.17
N SER A 162 -11.27 19.49 -1.12
CA SER A 162 -10.50 19.98 -2.25
C SER A 162 -9.14 19.25 -2.32
N GLY A 163 -8.67 18.97 -3.52
CA GLY A 163 -7.35 18.40 -3.69
C GLY A 163 -7.26 16.89 -3.63
N MET A 164 -8.37 16.15 -3.69
CA MET A 164 -8.32 14.70 -3.69
C MET A 164 -7.69 14.13 -4.97
N PRO A 165 -6.69 13.23 -4.89
CA PRO A 165 -6.20 12.46 -6.02
C PRO A 165 -7.31 11.60 -6.62
N ILE A 166 -7.74 11.89 -7.85
CA ILE A 166 -8.83 11.18 -8.51
C ILE A 166 -8.28 10.01 -9.33
N ILE A 167 -8.67 8.81 -8.96
CA ILE A 167 -8.35 7.56 -9.66
C ILE A 167 -9.65 6.83 -9.96
N GLY A 168 -9.86 6.40 -11.22
CA GLY A 168 -11.02 5.60 -11.63
C GLY A 168 -10.94 4.19 -11.05
N ARG A 169 -11.75 3.88 -10.03
CA ARG A 169 -11.70 2.62 -9.26
C ARG A 169 -12.95 1.74 -9.43
N ALA A 170 -14.04 2.30 -9.96
CA ALA A 170 -15.35 1.63 -9.99
C ALA A 170 -15.33 0.28 -10.72
N ASP A 171 -14.44 0.11 -11.69
CA ASP A 171 -14.27 -1.08 -12.52
C ASP A 171 -13.01 -1.88 -12.14
N ARG A 172 -12.51 -1.73 -10.92
CA ARG A 172 -11.33 -2.44 -10.41
C ARG A 172 -11.40 -3.94 -10.64
N MET A 173 -10.39 -4.50 -11.30
CA MET A 173 -10.20 -5.92 -11.51
C MET A 173 -9.11 -6.46 -10.58
N VAL A 174 -9.38 -7.57 -9.92
CA VAL A 174 -8.39 -8.33 -9.14
C VAL A 174 -7.90 -9.47 -10.03
N ILE A 175 -6.63 -9.47 -10.39
CA ILE A 175 -6.03 -10.52 -11.22
C ILE A 175 -5.19 -11.41 -10.31
N LEU A 176 -5.53 -12.70 -10.28
CA LEU A 176 -4.85 -13.73 -9.51
C LEU A 176 -4.07 -14.64 -10.44
N VAL A 177 -2.82 -14.90 -10.10
CA VAL A 177 -1.94 -15.82 -10.85
C VAL A 177 -1.61 -16.99 -9.95
N ARG A 178 -1.97 -18.19 -10.41
CA ARG A 178 -1.85 -19.43 -9.65
C ARG A 178 -1.02 -20.47 -10.42
N SER A 179 -0.44 -21.40 -9.66
CA SER A 179 0.16 -22.62 -10.17
C SER A 179 -0.90 -23.72 -10.30
N ALA A 180 -0.56 -24.86 -10.89
CA ALA A 180 -1.48 -25.99 -11.09
C ALA A 180 -2.04 -26.59 -9.79
N ASP A 181 -1.38 -26.37 -8.65
CA ASP A 181 -1.83 -26.74 -7.32
C ASP A 181 -2.44 -25.56 -6.54
N ALA A 182 -2.90 -24.55 -7.27
CA ALA A 182 -3.56 -23.35 -6.76
C ALA A 182 -2.71 -22.50 -5.80
N GLN A 183 -1.36 -22.67 -5.80
CA GLN A 183 -0.49 -21.82 -5.02
C GLN A 183 -0.27 -20.46 -5.71
N PRO A 184 -0.14 -19.35 -4.97
CA PRO A 184 0.15 -18.07 -5.56
C PRO A 184 1.51 -18.06 -6.25
N VAL A 185 1.61 -17.34 -7.35
CA VAL A 185 2.85 -17.21 -8.13
C VAL A 185 3.41 -15.80 -7.92
N ALA A 186 4.56 -15.71 -7.25
CA ALA A 186 5.26 -14.44 -7.06
C ALA A 186 6.14 -14.09 -8.26
N GLY A 187 6.24 -12.80 -8.57
CA GLY A 187 7.13 -12.29 -9.62
C GLY A 187 6.65 -12.56 -11.04
N ALA A 188 5.38 -12.95 -11.24
CA ALA A 188 4.80 -13.04 -12.56
C ALA A 188 4.52 -11.64 -13.12
N GLN A 189 5.05 -11.33 -14.29
CA GLN A 189 4.73 -10.13 -15.05
C GLN A 189 3.31 -10.26 -15.60
N VAL A 190 2.41 -9.40 -15.18
CA VAL A 190 1.04 -9.33 -15.69
C VAL A 190 0.93 -8.14 -16.63
N SER A 191 0.44 -8.34 -17.83
CA SER A 191 0.11 -7.29 -18.79
C SER A 191 -1.36 -7.35 -19.17
N VAL A 192 -1.98 -6.19 -19.31
CA VAL A 192 -3.37 -6.04 -19.79
C VAL A 192 -3.33 -5.12 -20.99
N THR A 193 -3.97 -5.54 -22.11
CA THR A 193 -3.97 -4.77 -23.35
C THR A 193 -5.37 -4.79 -23.95
N ASP A 194 -5.89 -3.67 -24.40
CA ASP A 194 -7.14 -3.57 -25.16
C ASP A 194 -6.91 -3.63 -26.67
N ALA A 195 -8.00 -3.63 -27.44
CA ALA A 195 -7.95 -3.66 -28.90
C ALA A 195 -7.40 -2.37 -29.52
N GLN A 196 -7.32 -1.29 -28.77
CA GLN A 196 -6.78 0.01 -29.20
C GLN A 196 -5.27 0.13 -28.93
N GLY A 197 -4.70 -0.84 -28.19
CA GLY A 197 -3.29 -0.86 -27.84
C GLY A 197 -2.96 -0.11 -26.55
N HIS A 198 -3.97 0.28 -25.76
CA HIS A 198 -3.71 0.76 -24.41
C HIS A 198 -3.17 -0.43 -23.60
N GLY A 199 -2.01 -0.26 -23.02
CA GLY A 199 -1.30 -1.28 -22.27
C GLY A 199 -1.08 -0.86 -20.83
N TRP A 200 -1.16 -1.83 -19.94
CA TRP A 200 -0.79 -1.70 -18.55
C TRP A 200 0.00 -2.93 -18.13
N SER A 201 0.90 -2.79 -17.17
CA SER A 201 1.64 -3.92 -16.63
C SER A 201 2.01 -3.70 -15.18
N SER A 202 2.10 -4.80 -14.44
CA SER A 202 2.63 -4.87 -13.08
C SER A 202 3.18 -6.28 -12.83
N THR A 203 3.68 -6.53 -11.61
CA THR A 203 4.25 -7.82 -11.20
C THR A 203 3.52 -8.33 -9.98
N THR A 204 3.23 -9.62 -9.90
CA THR A 204 2.57 -10.21 -8.73
C THR A 204 3.48 -10.21 -7.51
N GLY A 205 2.92 -9.86 -6.35
CA GLY A 205 3.51 -10.08 -5.03
C GLY A 205 3.44 -11.55 -4.59
N ALA A 206 3.74 -11.80 -3.32
CA ALA A 206 3.68 -13.14 -2.71
C ALA A 206 2.29 -13.79 -2.78
N GLU A 207 1.23 -12.99 -2.78
CA GLU A 207 -0.16 -13.44 -2.89
C GLU A 207 -0.54 -13.90 -4.31
N GLY A 208 0.34 -13.69 -5.30
CA GLY A 208 0.05 -13.93 -6.70
C GLY A 208 -1.01 -12.98 -7.26
N ARG A 209 -1.14 -11.76 -6.70
CA ARG A 209 -2.21 -10.81 -6.99
C ARG A 209 -1.65 -9.53 -7.62
N VAL A 210 -2.41 -8.94 -8.55
CA VAL A 210 -2.27 -7.55 -8.97
C VAL A 210 -3.65 -6.90 -9.05
N LEU A 211 -3.70 -5.59 -8.86
CA LEU A 211 -4.90 -4.77 -9.00
C LEU A 211 -4.81 -3.98 -10.30
N TYR A 212 -5.80 -4.13 -11.16
CA TYR A 212 -5.90 -3.38 -12.40
C TYR A 212 -7.12 -2.47 -12.38
N PHE A 213 -6.94 -1.23 -12.78
CA PHE A 213 -7.96 -0.19 -12.79
C PHE A 213 -8.19 0.28 -14.24
N PRO A 214 -9.17 -0.28 -14.96
CA PRO A 214 -9.44 0.07 -16.35
C PRO A 214 -9.63 1.57 -16.55
N GLY A 215 -10.42 2.24 -15.72
CA GLY A 215 -10.67 3.68 -15.80
C GLY A 215 -9.40 4.52 -15.64
N TRP A 216 -8.45 4.08 -14.78
CA TRP A 216 -7.16 4.74 -14.64
C TRP A 216 -6.25 4.50 -15.84
N ALA A 217 -6.32 3.31 -16.43
CA ALA A 217 -5.59 2.94 -17.64
C ALA A 217 -6.21 3.49 -18.94
N ALA A 218 -7.22 4.36 -18.86
CA ALA A 218 -7.97 4.92 -20.00
C ALA A 218 -8.66 3.85 -20.87
N VAL A 219 -8.98 2.68 -20.30
CA VAL A 219 -9.72 1.63 -20.95
C VAL A 219 -11.20 1.77 -20.60
N SER A 220 -12.07 1.75 -21.62
CA SER A 220 -13.52 1.89 -21.39
C SER A 220 -14.10 0.68 -20.66
N THR A 221 -14.95 0.93 -19.67
CA THR A 221 -15.68 -0.13 -18.96
C THR A 221 -16.43 -1.04 -19.95
N GLY A 222 -16.28 -2.34 -19.80
CA GLY A 222 -16.84 -3.37 -20.67
C GLY A 222 -16.06 -3.64 -21.97
N ALA A 223 -15.01 -2.88 -22.28
CA ALA A 223 -14.12 -3.20 -23.39
C ALA A 223 -13.47 -4.59 -23.18
N THR A 224 -13.24 -5.31 -24.26
CA THR A 224 -12.50 -6.57 -24.19
C THR A 224 -11.02 -6.30 -24.02
N VAL A 225 -10.42 -6.85 -22.96
CA VAL A 225 -8.99 -6.81 -22.69
C VAL A 225 -8.38 -8.21 -22.76
N THR A 226 -7.15 -8.28 -23.23
CA THR A 226 -6.30 -9.48 -23.14
C THR A 226 -5.40 -9.34 -21.92
N ILE A 227 -5.46 -10.32 -21.02
CA ILE A 227 -4.67 -10.39 -19.80
C ILE A 227 -3.66 -11.52 -19.95
N THR A 228 -2.39 -11.22 -19.80
CA THR A 228 -1.30 -12.18 -19.94
C THR A 228 -0.42 -12.16 -18.71
N ALA A 229 -0.20 -13.33 -18.10
CA ALA A 229 0.79 -13.51 -17.05
C ALA A 229 2.01 -14.26 -17.61
N THR A 230 3.21 -13.79 -17.31
CA THR A 230 4.47 -14.40 -17.74
C THR A 230 5.40 -14.55 -16.55
N VAL A 231 5.97 -15.74 -16.36
CA VAL A 231 6.99 -16.01 -15.36
C VAL A 231 8.08 -16.89 -15.99
N ALA A 232 9.33 -16.45 -15.88
CA ALA A 232 10.46 -17.06 -16.60
C ALA A 232 10.15 -17.17 -18.12
N ASN A 233 10.03 -18.37 -18.65
CA ASN A 233 9.71 -18.65 -20.06
C ASN A 233 8.29 -19.20 -20.26
N LEU A 234 7.46 -19.15 -19.22
CA LEU A 234 6.08 -19.62 -19.24
C LEU A 234 5.13 -18.43 -19.40
N SER A 235 4.04 -18.63 -20.13
CA SER A 235 3.01 -17.61 -20.33
C SER A 235 1.63 -18.24 -20.34
N VAL A 236 0.66 -17.55 -19.75
CA VAL A 236 -0.76 -17.89 -19.80
C VAL A 236 -1.54 -16.62 -20.11
N SER A 237 -2.59 -16.75 -20.93
CA SER A 237 -3.40 -15.59 -21.33
C SER A 237 -4.89 -15.94 -21.30
N THR A 238 -5.71 -14.92 -21.01
CA THR A 238 -7.17 -14.97 -21.13
C THR A 238 -7.70 -13.65 -21.66
N THR A 239 -8.97 -13.63 -22.05
CA THR A 239 -9.68 -12.39 -22.39
C THR A 239 -10.86 -12.19 -21.45
N ALA A 240 -11.10 -10.96 -21.04
CA ALA A 240 -12.21 -10.59 -20.16
C ALA A 240 -12.78 -9.23 -20.56
N ALA A 241 -13.97 -8.90 -20.07
CA ALA A 241 -14.46 -7.52 -20.09
C ALA A 241 -13.72 -6.71 -19.02
N ALA A 242 -13.35 -5.47 -19.36
CA ALA A 242 -12.79 -4.51 -18.41
C ALA A 242 -13.91 -4.04 -17.46
N ALA A 243 -14.15 -4.79 -16.41
CA ALA A 243 -15.21 -4.54 -15.43
C ALA A 243 -14.79 -5.10 -14.06
N ALA A 244 -15.37 -4.56 -12.99
CA ALA A 244 -15.12 -5.03 -11.64
C ALA A 244 -15.29 -6.53 -11.48
N GLY A 245 -14.32 -7.18 -10.85
CA GLY A 245 -14.35 -8.62 -10.62
C GLY A 245 -12.98 -9.24 -10.45
N THR A 246 -12.95 -10.56 -10.30
CA THR A 246 -11.73 -11.35 -10.17
C THR A 246 -11.50 -12.18 -11.40
N ILE A 247 -10.28 -12.17 -11.91
CA ILE A 247 -9.81 -13.00 -13.03
C ILE A 247 -8.67 -13.87 -12.53
N GLU A 248 -8.74 -15.17 -12.80
CA GLU A 248 -7.70 -16.12 -12.46
C GLU A 248 -6.93 -16.57 -13.71
N LEU A 249 -5.62 -16.63 -13.61
CA LEU A 249 -4.72 -17.19 -14.62
C LEU A 249 -3.91 -18.32 -14.00
N ASP A 250 -4.18 -19.54 -14.46
CA ASP A 250 -3.59 -20.76 -13.92
C ASP A 250 -2.50 -21.29 -14.83
N PHE A 251 -1.29 -21.39 -14.31
CA PHE A 251 -0.21 -22.10 -14.98
C PHE A 251 -0.37 -23.61 -14.82
N ALA A 252 0.04 -24.37 -15.84
CA ALA A 252 0.02 -25.83 -15.78
C ALA A 252 1.13 -26.44 -14.91
N GLN A 253 2.08 -25.64 -14.44
CA GLN A 253 3.22 -26.05 -13.60
C GLN A 253 2.90 -25.87 -12.12
N THR A 254 3.43 -26.76 -11.27
CA THR A 254 3.33 -26.68 -9.81
C THR A 254 4.52 -25.96 -9.16
N ALA A 255 5.74 -26.15 -9.69
CA ALA A 255 6.96 -25.55 -9.16
C ALA A 255 7.21 -24.19 -9.80
N LEU A 256 6.59 -23.13 -9.25
CA LEU A 256 6.73 -21.75 -9.69
C LEU A 256 7.42 -20.88 -8.61
N PRO A 257 7.94 -19.70 -8.98
CA PRO A 257 8.67 -18.85 -8.04
C PRO A 257 7.84 -18.43 -6.83
N THR A 258 8.50 -18.43 -5.67
CA THR A 258 8.05 -17.78 -4.44
C THR A 258 8.98 -16.61 -4.13
N VAL A 259 8.61 -15.72 -3.22
CA VAL A 259 9.43 -14.57 -2.82
C VAL A 259 10.79 -15.03 -2.29
N THR A 260 11.87 -14.46 -2.85
CA THR A 260 13.27 -14.74 -2.47
C THR A 260 14.02 -13.48 -2.05
N GLY A 261 13.45 -12.30 -2.33
CA GLY A 261 14.02 -11.01 -1.98
C GLY A 261 13.02 -10.12 -1.27
N LEU A 262 13.50 -9.23 -0.42
CA LEU A 262 12.75 -8.16 0.22
C LEU A 262 13.48 -6.85 0.02
N ASP A 263 12.84 -5.90 -0.63
CA ASP A 263 13.24 -4.50 -0.70
C ASP A 263 12.30 -3.71 0.20
N LEU A 264 12.85 -3.15 1.28
CA LEU A 264 12.13 -2.41 2.29
C LEU A 264 12.59 -0.96 2.29
N ALA A 265 11.73 -0.05 1.88
CA ALA A 265 11.98 1.39 1.89
C ALA A 265 11.14 2.09 2.96
N PHE A 266 11.70 3.12 3.56
CA PHE A 266 11.00 4.03 4.46
C PHE A 266 10.99 5.42 3.84
N LEU A 267 9.78 5.92 3.56
CA LEU A 267 9.52 7.29 3.13
C LEU A 267 9.02 8.05 4.36
N ILE A 268 9.79 9.00 4.87
CA ILE A 268 9.51 9.67 6.14
C ILE A 268 9.41 11.17 5.91
N ASP A 269 8.32 11.73 6.37
CA ASP A 269 8.20 13.16 6.59
C ASP A 269 9.13 13.59 7.72
N THR A 270 9.93 14.60 7.47
CA THR A 270 10.89 15.14 8.45
C THR A 270 10.70 16.64 8.64
N THR A 271 9.47 17.13 8.42
CA THR A 271 9.07 18.50 8.78
C THR A 271 9.00 18.69 10.29
N GLY A 272 8.87 19.92 10.73
CA GLY A 272 8.94 20.27 12.15
C GLY A 272 7.82 19.65 12.99
N SER A 273 6.65 19.42 12.40
CA SER A 273 5.49 18.77 13.02
C SER A 273 5.77 17.36 13.51
N MET A 274 6.60 16.60 12.76
CA MET A 274 7.05 15.25 13.13
C MET A 274 8.04 15.21 14.31
N GLY A 275 8.40 16.36 14.91
CA GLY A 275 9.48 16.45 15.89
C GLY A 275 9.26 15.70 17.20
N ASP A 276 8.02 15.54 17.61
CA ASP A 276 7.61 14.82 18.82
C ASP A 276 7.55 13.28 18.62
N GLU A 277 7.42 12.82 17.39
CA GLU A 277 7.33 11.39 17.06
C GLU A 277 8.61 10.82 16.44
N LEU A 278 9.35 11.63 15.65
CA LEU A 278 10.45 11.15 14.81
C LEU A 278 11.51 10.35 15.59
N THR A 279 11.85 10.78 16.80
CA THR A 279 12.84 10.09 17.63
C THR A 279 12.36 8.68 18.02
N TYR A 280 11.06 8.54 18.32
CA TYR A 280 10.44 7.24 18.61
C TYR A 280 10.34 6.40 17.35
N VAL A 281 9.90 7.00 16.24
CA VAL A 281 9.85 6.33 14.93
C VAL A 281 11.23 5.79 14.54
N GLN A 282 12.31 6.57 14.72
CA GLN A 282 13.67 6.11 14.45
C GLN A 282 14.06 4.90 15.30
N SER A 283 13.71 4.90 16.57
CA SER A 283 13.97 3.80 17.51
C SER A 283 13.18 2.55 17.14
N GLU A 284 11.88 2.70 16.87
CA GLU A 284 11.00 1.62 16.42
C GLU A 284 11.50 1.00 15.11
N LEU A 285 11.85 1.83 14.12
CA LEU A 285 12.33 1.34 12.83
C LEU A 285 13.66 0.57 12.96
N ASP A 286 14.53 0.95 13.88
CA ASP A 286 15.76 0.20 14.17
C ASP A 286 15.46 -1.22 14.63
N ASP A 287 14.52 -1.39 15.56
CA ASP A 287 14.09 -2.69 16.06
C ASP A 287 13.31 -3.47 15.01
N ILE A 288 12.41 -2.81 14.26
CA ILE A 288 11.63 -3.42 13.20
C ILE A 288 12.54 -4.06 12.15
N VAL A 289 13.53 -3.33 11.63
CA VAL A 289 14.44 -3.87 10.60
C VAL A 289 15.31 -4.99 11.15
N GLY A 290 15.76 -4.89 12.41
CA GLY A 290 16.49 -5.96 13.09
C GLY A 290 15.62 -7.20 13.31
N GLY A 291 14.38 -7.01 13.69
CA GLY A 291 13.39 -8.07 13.88
C GLY A 291 13.06 -8.78 12.57
N ILE A 292 12.82 -8.03 11.47
CA ILE A 292 12.57 -8.58 10.13
C ILE A 292 13.78 -9.36 9.64
N ALA A 293 15.00 -8.83 9.81
CA ALA A 293 16.22 -9.51 9.43
C ALA A 293 16.37 -10.88 10.14
N THR A 294 15.97 -10.94 11.39
CA THR A 294 15.99 -12.17 12.20
C THR A 294 14.85 -13.13 11.83
N GLN A 295 13.66 -12.59 11.51
CA GLN A 295 12.48 -13.40 11.19
C GLN A 295 12.60 -14.10 9.85
N PHE A 296 13.27 -13.48 8.87
CA PHE A 296 13.39 -13.97 7.50
C PHE A 296 14.87 -14.12 7.07
N PRO A 297 15.69 -14.95 7.75
CA PRO A 297 17.12 -15.04 7.47
C PRO A 297 17.44 -15.67 6.11
N GLY A 298 16.47 -16.37 5.49
CA GLY A 298 16.59 -16.96 4.15
C GLY A 298 16.21 -16.03 3.00
N ILE A 299 15.68 -14.86 3.30
CA ILE A 299 15.28 -13.86 2.31
C ILE A 299 16.40 -12.83 2.15
N ASN A 300 16.79 -12.55 0.90
CA ASN A 300 17.77 -11.52 0.62
C ASN A 300 17.13 -10.14 0.83
N GLN A 301 17.56 -9.42 1.88
CA GLN A 301 16.97 -8.17 2.31
C GLN A 301 17.82 -6.96 1.94
N ARG A 302 17.17 -5.85 1.57
CA ARG A 302 17.80 -4.54 1.37
C ARG A 302 16.91 -3.47 1.99
N TRP A 303 17.54 -2.39 2.46
CA TRP A 303 16.89 -1.27 3.11
C TRP A 303 17.22 0.04 2.42
N ALA A 304 16.23 0.93 2.27
CA ALA A 304 16.38 2.26 1.70
C ALA A 304 15.64 3.29 2.55
N LEU A 305 16.06 4.55 2.45
CA LEU A 305 15.46 5.66 3.19
C LEU A 305 15.25 6.84 2.24
N VAL A 306 14.05 7.38 2.22
CA VAL A 306 13.69 8.62 1.55
C VAL A 306 13.08 9.55 2.60
N LEU A 307 13.58 10.76 2.65
CA LEU A 307 13.12 11.80 3.56
C LEU A 307 12.57 12.93 2.72
N TYR A 308 11.49 13.54 3.15
CA TYR A 308 11.03 14.76 2.52
C TYR A 308 10.65 15.81 3.57
N ARG A 309 10.60 17.05 3.14
CA ARG A 309 10.11 18.23 3.83
C ARG A 309 9.26 19.03 2.86
N ASP A 310 9.17 20.35 3.06
CA ASP A 310 8.43 21.20 2.16
C ASP A 310 9.33 22.02 1.23
N LEU A 311 8.67 22.71 0.28
CA LEU A 311 9.30 23.62 -0.67
C LEU A 311 9.92 24.82 0.07
N GLY A 312 11.23 25.02 -0.15
CA GLY A 312 11.96 26.13 0.48
C GLY A 312 12.74 25.74 1.73
N ASP A 313 12.59 24.53 2.23
CA ASP A 313 13.38 23.98 3.33
C ASP A 313 14.83 23.70 2.92
N GLU A 314 15.65 23.27 3.87
CA GLU A 314 17.04 22.85 3.64
C GLU A 314 17.15 21.84 2.49
N TYR A 315 16.19 20.95 2.39
CA TYR A 315 15.98 20.01 1.28
C TYR A 315 14.49 19.73 1.13
N VAL A 316 14.05 19.49 -0.10
CA VAL A 316 12.71 18.98 -0.35
C VAL A 316 12.71 17.46 -0.26
N VAL A 317 13.71 16.79 -0.85
CA VAL A 317 13.88 15.34 -0.77
C VAL A 317 15.35 15.00 -0.53
N ARG A 318 15.57 13.99 0.30
CA ARG A 318 16.89 13.38 0.55
C ARG A 318 16.73 11.87 0.51
N SER A 319 17.46 11.17 -0.37
CA SER A 319 17.32 9.72 -0.57
C SER A 319 18.64 9.00 -0.30
N PHE A 320 18.52 7.83 0.33
CA PHE A 320 19.58 6.84 0.51
C PHE A 320 19.06 5.54 -0.12
N ASP A 321 19.63 5.18 -1.28
CA ASP A 321 19.20 4.02 -2.05
C ASP A 321 19.49 2.69 -1.34
N PHE A 322 18.97 1.61 -1.87
CA PHE A 322 19.02 0.28 -1.25
C PHE A 322 20.43 -0.19 -0.93
N THR A 323 20.62 -0.60 0.31
CA THR A 323 21.84 -1.23 0.82
C THR A 323 21.51 -2.57 1.49
N THR A 324 22.45 -3.51 1.44
CA THR A 324 22.44 -4.74 2.25
C THR A 324 23.17 -4.56 3.58
N ASP A 325 23.81 -3.41 3.78
CA ASP A 325 24.50 -3.07 5.03
C ASP A 325 23.52 -2.40 6.00
N LEU A 326 22.98 -3.19 6.92
CA LEU A 326 22.05 -2.74 7.94
C LEU A 326 22.66 -1.66 8.86
N ALA A 327 23.97 -1.71 9.11
CA ALA A 327 24.63 -0.72 9.95
C ALA A 327 24.66 0.66 9.27
N SER A 328 24.94 0.70 7.96
CA SER A 328 24.86 1.93 7.17
C SER A 328 23.45 2.49 7.10
N PHE A 329 22.44 1.65 6.93
CA PHE A 329 21.04 2.08 6.95
C PHE A 329 20.70 2.72 8.32
N ARG A 330 21.02 2.06 9.42
CA ARG A 330 20.80 2.54 10.78
C ARG A 330 21.49 3.89 11.05
N ALA A 331 22.72 4.03 10.61
CA ALA A 331 23.47 5.29 10.75
C ALA A 331 22.80 6.43 9.97
N ASN A 332 22.33 6.16 8.75
CA ASN A 332 21.61 7.16 7.96
C ASN A 332 20.29 7.58 8.63
N LEU A 333 19.53 6.62 9.15
CA LEU A 333 18.27 6.87 9.84
C LEU A 333 18.49 7.70 11.13
N ALA A 334 19.44 7.30 11.98
CA ALA A 334 19.73 7.96 13.24
C ALA A 334 20.28 9.39 13.08
N ALA A 335 20.85 9.71 11.92
CA ALA A 335 21.39 11.04 11.63
C ALA A 335 20.30 12.07 11.23
N GLN A 336 19.04 11.67 11.12
CA GLN A 336 17.97 12.57 10.68
C GLN A 336 17.34 13.31 11.85
N SER A 337 16.79 14.49 11.57
CA SER A 337 16.07 15.30 12.53
C SER A 337 14.90 16.00 11.86
N ALA A 338 13.83 16.22 12.59
CA ALA A 338 12.70 17.02 12.15
C ALA A 338 13.07 18.49 12.15
N ASN A 339 12.77 19.18 11.05
CA ASN A 339 12.96 20.64 10.93
C ASN A 339 12.26 21.13 9.65
N GLY A 340 11.99 22.45 9.56
CA GLY A 340 11.33 23.01 8.38
C GLY A 340 9.81 22.83 8.43
N GLY A 341 9.18 22.75 7.28
CA GLY A 341 7.72 22.91 7.15
C GLY A 341 7.34 24.36 7.37
N GLY A 342 6.15 24.63 7.86
CA GLY A 342 5.70 26.00 8.18
C GLY A 342 4.21 26.17 7.97
N ASP A 343 3.64 25.35 7.10
CA ASP A 343 2.23 25.19 6.86
C ASP A 343 1.87 23.69 6.80
N MET A 344 0.59 23.38 6.69
CA MET A 344 0.12 22.01 6.83
C MET A 344 0.41 21.12 5.60
N PRO A 345 0.28 21.58 4.34
CA PRO A 345 0.65 20.73 3.20
C PRO A 345 2.16 20.61 3.06
N GLU A 346 2.63 19.42 2.71
CA GLU A 346 4.06 19.13 2.56
C GLU A 346 4.36 18.53 1.16
N ALA A 347 5.65 18.40 0.77
CA ALA A 347 6.03 17.92 -0.56
C ALA A 347 5.86 16.40 -0.73
N VAL A 348 4.71 15.85 -0.37
CA VAL A 348 4.34 14.43 -0.48
C VAL A 348 4.52 13.91 -1.90
N ASP A 349 4.11 14.69 -2.92
CA ASP A 349 4.24 14.33 -4.33
C ASP A 349 5.69 14.03 -4.73
N GLN A 350 6.64 14.81 -4.19
CA GLN A 350 8.06 14.63 -4.46
C GLN A 350 8.65 13.47 -3.66
N GLY A 351 8.23 13.31 -2.40
CA GLY A 351 8.62 12.17 -1.56
C GLY A 351 8.20 10.84 -2.19
N LEU A 352 6.93 10.71 -2.58
CA LEU A 352 6.40 9.52 -3.26
C LEU A 352 7.12 9.27 -4.59
N ALA A 353 7.32 10.32 -5.41
CA ALA A 353 8.04 10.18 -6.67
C ALA A 353 9.48 9.66 -6.45
N ALA A 354 10.19 10.20 -5.47
CA ALA A 354 11.55 9.77 -5.13
C ALA A 354 11.60 8.30 -4.65
N ALA A 355 10.63 7.90 -3.81
CA ALA A 355 10.53 6.52 -3.34
C ALA A 355 10.36 5.53 -4.51
N THR A 356 9.58 5.91 -5.55
CA THR A 356 9.42 5.04 -6.74
C THR A 356 10.66 5.00 -7.62
N GLN A 357 11.57 5.95 -7.51
CA GLN A 357 12.81 6.02 -8.31
C GLN A 357 14.00 5.26 -7.70
N LEU A 358 13.89 4.77 -6.49
CA LEU A 358 14.90 3.90 -5.88
C LEU A 358 15.21 2.69 -6.76
N GLY A 359 16.38 2.08 -6.55
CA GLY A 359 16.87 0.93 -7.30
C GLY A 359 16.17 -0.40 -6.91
N TRP A 360 14.83 -0.45 -7.00
CA TRP A 360 14.01 -1.64 -6.72
C TRP A 360 14.41 -2.82 -7.59
N ARG A 361 14.45 -4.02 -7.01
CA ARG A 361 14.73 -5.26 -7.74
C ARG A 361 13.47 -5.77 -8.45
N ASP A 362 13.67 -6.37 -9.61
CA ASP A 362 12.62 -7.06 -10.35
C ASP A 362 12.38 -8.50 -9.85
N GLY A 363 11.43 -9.20 -10.49
CA GLY A 363 11.12 -10.61 -10.27
C GLY A 363 10.44 -10.88 -8.93
N ALA A 364 10.71 -12.06 -8.34
CA ALA A 364 10.07 -12.55 -7.11
C ALA A 364 10.64 -11.84 -5.84
N THR A 365 10.54 -10.53 -5.81
CA THR A 365 10.94 -9.66 -4.70
C THR A 365 9.71 -8.98 -4.12
N ALA A 366 9.51 -9.08 -2.81
CA ALA A 366 8.56 -8.24 -2.09
C ALA A 366 9.12 -6.80 -2.05
N ARG A 367 8.34 -5.82 -2.51
CA ARG A 367 8.73 -4.41 -2.58
C ARG A 367 7.77 -3.62 -1.69
N VAL A 368 8.26 -3.25 -0.53
CA VAL A 368 7.47 -2.62 0.54
C VAL A 368 8.00 -1.22 0.79
N ALA A 369 7.11 -0.24 0.77
CA ALA A 369 7.41 1.13 1.16
C ALA A 369 6.50 1.54 2.31
N PHE A 370 7.06 1.79 3.51
CA PHE A 370 6.34 2.45 4.58
C PHE A 370 6.43 3.96 4.38
N TRP A 371 5.28 4.63 4.33
CA TRP A 371 5.19 6.08 4.21
C TRP A 371 4.66 6.67 5.53
N ILE A 372 5.53 7.31 6.29
CA ILE A 372 5.28 7.84 7.64
C ILE A 372 5.18 9.35 7.54
N ALA A 373 4.04 9.94 7.90
CA ALA A 373 3.76 11.37 7.76
C ALA A 373 2.55 11.81 8.58
N ASP A 374 2.46 13.12 8.80
CA ASP A 374 1.37 13.78 9.52
C ASP A 374 0.65 14.87 8.69
N ALA A 375 1.02 15.03 7.42
CA ALA A 375 0.48 16.09 6.56
C ALA A 375 0.11 15.58 5.14
N PRO A 376 -0.90 16.21 4.47
CA PRO A 376 -1.28 15.92 3.10
C PRO A 376 -0.32 16.55 2.08
N HIS A 377 -0.53 16.24 0.80
CA HIS A 377 0.13 16.93 -0.30
C HIS A 377 -0.46 18.34 -0.54
N HIS A 378 0.28 19.22 -1.23
CA HIS A 378 -0.21 20.52 -1.65
C HIS A 378 -1.35 20.39 -2.66
N VAL A 379 -2.49 21.04 -2.38
CA VAL A 379 -3.62 21.15 -3.31
C VAL A 379 -3.17 21.74 -4.64
N GLY A 380 -3.56 21.11 -5.75
CA GLY A 380 -3.13 21.43 -7.12
C GLY A 380 -2.00 20.50 -7.62
N LEU A 381 -1.45 19.63 -6.75
CA LEU A 381 -0.44 18.64 -7.11
C LEU A 381 -0.97 17.20 -7.16
N GLU A 382 -2.29 17.00 -7.10
CA GLU A 382 -2.98 15.70 -7.10
C GLU A 382 -2.52 14.81 -8.27
N ASN A 383 -2.36 15.41 -9.45
CA ASN A 383 -1.89 14.67 -10.63
C ASN A 383 -0.46 14.12 -10.49
N LYS A 384 0.39 14.79 -9.70
CA LYS A 384 1.74 14.30 -9.41
C LYS A 384 1.70 13.13 -8.42
N VAL A 385 0.83 13.23 -7.40
CA VAL A 385 0.56 12.12 -6.48
C VAL A 385 0.05 10.91 -7.27
N VAL A 386 -0.98 11.09 -8.12
CA VAL A 386 -1.52 10.03 -8.99
C VAL A 386 -0.43 9.42 -9.87
N SER A 387 0.46 10.25 -10.44
CA SER A 387 1.57 9.77 -11.27
C SER A 387 2.59 8.95 -10.48
N ALA A 388 2.92 9.36 -9.26
CA ALA A 388 3.81 8.60 -8.37
C ALA A 388 3.20 7.26 -7.95
N LEU A 389 1.91 7.24 -7.60
CA LEU A 389 1.18 6.01 -7.30
C LEU A 389 1.12 5.07 -8.53
N GLY A 390 0.93 5.61 -9.74
CA GLY A 390 0.99 4.83 -10.98
C GLY A 390 2.36 4.19 -11.22
N ALA A 391 3.44 4.91 -10.90
CA ALA A 391 4.79 4.37 -10.97
C ALA A 391 5.02 3.26 -9.91
N ALA A 392 4.46 3.41 -8.71
CA ALA A 392 4.50 2.38 -7.67
C ALA A 392 3.77 1.11 -8.11
N VAL A 393 2.55 1.24 -8.64
CA VAL A 393 1.76 0.11 -9.16
C VAL A 393 2.49 -0.61 -10.30
N ALA A 394 3.06 0.14 -11.25
CA ALA A 394 3.81 -0.45 -12.36
C ALA A 394 5.03 -1.26 -11.92
N LYS A 395 5.66 -0.88 -10.81
CA LYS A 395 6.82 -1.56 -10.21
C LYS A 395 6.42 -2.57 -9.13
N ALA A 396 5.13 -2.76 -8.86
CA ALA A 396 4.61 -3.59 -7.77
C ALA A 396 5.23 -3.20 -6.41
N ILE A 397 5.34 -1.91 -6.14
CA ILE A 397 5.72 -1.38 -4.84
C ILE A 397 4.44 -1.22 -4.03
N HIS A 398 4.30 -1.99 -2.96
CA HIS A 398 3.17 -1.87 -2.05
C HIS A 398 3.47 -0.80 -1.00
N ILE A 399 2.63 0.24 -0.97
CA ILE A 399 2.78 1.36 -0.03
C ILE A 399 1.93 1.10 1.20
N TYR A 400 2.56 1.18 2.36
CA TYR A 400 1.97 1.06 3.69
C TYR A 400 2.10 2.42 4.41
N PRO A 401 1.11 3.30 4.26
CA PRO A 401 1.13 4.56 4.98
C PRO A 401 0.99 4.35 6.48
N VAL A 402 1.65 5.20 7.25
CA VAL A 402 1.56 5.29 8.72
C VAL A 402 1.24 6.75 9.06
N ALA A 403 0.00 7.02 9.38
CA ALA A 403 -0.45 8.36 9.75
C ALA A 403 0.04 8.72 11.15
N GLY A 404 0.74 9.85 11.26
CA GLY A 404 1.19 10.48 12.51
C GLY A 404 0.14 11.37 13.15
N SER A 405 0.53 12.05 14.24
CA SER A 405 -0.32 13.02 14.92
C SER A 405 -0.58 14.25 14.06
N GLY A 406 -1.80 14.73 14.06
CA GLY A 406 -2.16 15.94 13.29
C GLY A 406 -2.61 15.70 11.87
N ILE A 407 -2.58 14.46 11.35
CA ILE A 407 -3.09 14.15 10.02
C ILE A 407 -4.53 14.66 9.85
N ASP A 408 -4.83 15.31 8.74
CA ASP A 408 -6.17 15.77 8.40
C ASP A 408 -6.91 14.79 7.46
N ASP A 409 -8.16 15.14 7.12
CA ASP A 409 -9.01 14.32 6.25
C ASP A 409 -8.40 14.11 4.85
N LEU A 410 -7.68 15.11 4.31
CA LEU A 410 -7.01 14.98 3.02
C LEU A 410 -5.80 14.04 3.13
N GLY A 411 -5.03 14.14 4.21
CA GLY A 411 -3.92 13.23 4.49
C GLY A 411 -4.38 11.79 4.67
N GLU A 412 -5.47 11.55 5.42
CA GLU A 412 -6.07 10.20 5.51
C GLU A 412 -6.49 9.71 4.12
N PHE A 413 -7.13 10.56 3.31
CA PHE A 413 -7.56 10.23 1.95
C PHE A 413 -6.36 9.85 1.05
N ASP A 414 -5.29 10.65 1.07
CA ASP A 414 -4.05 10.38 0.33
C ASP A 414 -3.45 9.03 0.70
N MET A 415 -3.33 8.79 1.99
CA MET A 415 -2.74 7.57 2.54
C MET A 415 -3.57 6.33 2.23
N ARG A 416 -4.89 6.38 2.44
CA ARG A 416 -5.78 5.27 2.10
C ARG A 416 -5.82 5.01 0.60
N THR A 417 -5.78 6.08 -0.21
CA THR A 417 -5.67 5.97 -1.67
C THR A 417 -4.36 5.26 -2.06
N ALA A 418 -3.23 5.66 -1.49
CA ALA A 418 -1.94 5.03 -1.77
C ALA A 418 -1.94 3.55 -1.39
N ALA A 419 -2.44 3.21 -0.21
CA ALA A 419 -2.56 1.82 0.25
C ALA A 419 -3.45 0.99 -0.68
N GLU A 420 -4.64 1.48 -1.00
CA GLU A 420 -5.63 0.74 -1.79
C GLU A 420 -5.11 0.45 -3.20
N VAL A 421 -4.62 1.47 -3.93
CA VAL A 421 -4.23 1.27 -5.34
C VAL A 421 -2.94 0.47 -5.50
N THR A 422 -2.05 0.48 -4.51
CA THR A 422 -0.80 -0.28 -4.54
C THR A 422 -0.90 -1.66 -3.91
N GLY A 423 -2.02 -1.99 -3.26
CA GLY A 423 -2.23 -3.28 -2.59
C GLY A 423 -1.64 -3.37 -1.17
N GLY A 424 -1.20 -2.24 -0.60
CA GLY A 424 -0.80 -2.12 0.79
C GLY A 424 -1.98 -1.98 1.76
N ARG A 425 -1.69 -1.51 2.99
CA ARG A 425 -2.68 -1.24 4.03
C ARG A 425 -2.40 0.08 4.72
N TYR A 426 -3.43 0.74 5.17
CA TYR A 426 -3.36 1.95 5.96
C TYR A 426 -3.05 1.60 7.41
N LEU A 427 -2.00 2.19 7.97
CA LEU A 427 -1.66 2.19 9.39
C LEU A 427 -1.81 3.60 9.92
N PHE A 428 -2.09 3.72 11.22
CA PHE A 428 -2.21 5.01 11.88
C PHE A 428 -1.78 4.87 13.33
N LEU A 429 -1.04 5.85 13.83
CA LEU A 429 -0.66 5.91 15.24
C LEU A 429 -1.88 6.21 16.09
N THR A 430 -1.83 5.84 17.37
CA THR A 430 -2.94 6.03 18.31
C THR A 430 -2.48 6.72 19.59
N ASN A 431 -3.40 7.40 20.28
CA ASN A 431 -3.12 8.10 21.53
C ASN A 431 -2.73 7.17 22.70
N ASP A 432 -2.79 5.84 22.52
CA ASP A 432 -2.51 4.87 23.57
C ASP A 432 -1.05 4.88 24.04
N SER A 433 -0.14 5.27 23.17
CA SER A 433 1.29 5.44 23.50
C SER A 433 1.56 6.63 24.42
N GLY A 434 0.74 7.67 24.35
CA GLY A 434 0.99 8.97 24.97
C GLY A 434 2.16 9.74 24.35
N ILE A 435 2.61 9.34 23.15
CA ILE A 435 3.71 9.95 22.39
C ILE A 435 3.09 10.69 21.21
N GLY A 436 3.66 11.84 20.87
CA GLY A 436 3.15 12.71 19.82
C GLY A 436 2.02 13.61 20.31
N GLY A 437 1.48 14.40 19.38
CA GLY A 437 0.28 15.21 19.56
C GLY A 437 -0.99 14.34 19.60
N SER A 438 -2.14 14.94 19.31
CA SER A 438 -3.40 14.21 19.21
C SER A 438 -3.46 13.48 17.89
N HIS A 439 -3.70 12.18 17.92
CA HIS A 439 -3.96 11.35 16.73
C HIS A 439 -5.44 11.39 16.38
N ALA A 440 -5.74 11.62 15.10
CA ALA A 440 -7.11 11.60 14.60
C ALA A 440 -7.68 10.17 14.64
N GLU A 441 -8.96 10.04 14.99
CA GLU A 441 -9.66 8.77 14.80
C GLU A 441 -9.97 8.61 13.31
N PRO A 442 -9.54 7.53 12.66
CA PRO A 442 -9.74 7.36 11.24
C PRO A 442 -11.20 7.05 10.89
N HIS A 443 -11.60 7.35 9.65
CA HIS A 443 -12.94 7.09 9.15
C HIS A 443 -13.19 5.60 8.84
N ILE A 444 -13.02 4.75 9.87
CA ILE A 444 -13.21 3.30 9.81
C ILE A 444 -14.07 2.83 10.99
N PRO A 445 -14.83 1.72 10.86
CA PRO A 445 -15.82 1.34 11.86
C PRO A 445 -15.23 0.67 13.10
N CYS A 446 -14.13 -0.04 12.96
CA CYS A 446 -13.43 -0.70 14.06
C CYS A 446 -12.03 -1.17 13.65
N TYR A 447 -11.17 -1.41 14.62
CA TYR A 447 -9.80 -1.86 14.40
C TYR A 447 -9.19 -2.46 15.70
N TYR A 448 -8.04 -3.11 15.53
CA TYR A 448 -7.20 -3.56 16.65
C TYR A 448 -6.02 -2.63 16.81
N VAL A 449 -5.73 -2.22 18.05
CA VAL A 449 -4.51 -1.50 18.40
C VAL A 449 -3.45 -2.49 18.84
N THR A 450 -2.29 -2.42 18.23
CA THR A 450 -1.07 -3.18 18.58
C THR A 450 0.10 -2.22 18.75
N THR A 451 1.30 -2.69 19.05
CA THR A 451 2.50 -1.87 18.86
C THR A 451 2.73 -1.63 17.37
N LEU A 452 3.33 -0.49 17.02
CA LEU A 452 3.71 -0.19 15.63
C LEU A 452 4.65 -1.27 15.07
N GLU A 453 5.61 -1.75 15.89
CA GLU A 453 6.49 -2.86 15.53
C GLU A 453 5.70 -4.10 15.11
N SER A 454 4.75 -4.55 15.93
CA SER A 454 3.92 -5.72 15.61
C SER A 454 3.14 -5.51 14.32
N ALA A 455 2.55 -4.33 14.11
CA ALA A 455 1.81 -4.02 12.90
C ALA A 455 2.70 -4.06 11.66
N MET A 456 3.82 -3.36 11.64
CA MET A 456 4.71 -3.29 10.47
C MET A 456 5.35 -4.65 10.15
N ARG A 457 5.81 -5.40 11.15
CA ARG A 457 6.35 -6.75 10.94
C ARG A 457 5.32 -7.72 10.37
N ARG A 458 4.06 -7.61 10.77
CA ARG A 458 2.95 -8.39 10.22
C ARG A 458 2.68 -8.03 8.76
N MET A 459 2.77 -6.74 8.36
CA MET A 459 2.65 -6.31 6.97
C MET A 459 3.77 -6.92 6.12
N VAL A 460 5.03 -6.82 6.58
CA VAL A 460 6.17 -7.43 5.88
C VAL A 460 6.03 -8.96 5.79
N ALA A 461 5.54 -9.61 6.86
CA ALA A 461 5.29 -11.05 6.83
C ALA A 461 4.25 -11.44 5.77
N THR A 462 3.20 -10.66 5.60
CA THR A 462 2.21 -10.85 4.52
C THR A 462 2.89 -10.76 3.15
N GLU A 463 3.74 -9.76 2.93
CA GLU A 463 4.43 -9.54 1.66
C GLU A 463 5.49 -10.60 1.32
N VAL A 464 6.05 -11.25 2.34
CA VAL A 464 7.03 -12.33 2.14
C VAL A 464 6.35 -13.69 1.99
N MET A 465 5.29 -13.94 2.77
CA MET A 465 4.66 -15.27 2.84
C MET A 465 3.40 -15.41 1.96
N GLY A 466 2.84 -14.31 1.48
CA GLY A 466 1.61 -14.32 0.68
C GLY A 466 0.35 -14.71 1.46
N VAL A 467 0.38 -14.58 2.77
CA VAL A 467 -0.73 -14.95 3.66
C VAL A 467 -1.10 -13.78 4.55
N TYR A 468 -2.37 -13.42 4.52
CA TYR A 468 -2.92 -12.40 5.42
C TYR A 468 -2.89 -12.91 6.87
N MET A 469 -2.30 -12.11 7.76
CA MET A 469 -2.14 -12.45 9.17
C MET A 469 -2.88 -11.42 10.04
N PRO A 470 -3.94 -11.84 10.75
CA PRO A 470 -4.54 -10.99 11.78
C PRO A 470 -3.54 -10.77 12.92
N PRO A 471 -3.72 -9.71 13.73
CA PRO A 471 -2.93 -9.56 14.94
C PRO A 471 -3.16 -10.76 15.89
N ALA A 472 -2.08 -11.26 16.47
CA ALA A 472 -2.23 -12.29 17.50
C ALA A 472 -3.01 -11.71 18.70
N PRO A 473 -3.90 -12.49 19.35
CA PRO A 473 -4.65 -11.98 20.50
C PRO A 473 -3.77 -11.43 21.63
N SER A 474 -2.55 -11.96 21.77
CA SER A 474 -1.55 -11.47 22.73
C SER A 474 -0.99 -10.09 22.41
N ASP A 475 -1.04 -9.68 21.14
CA ASP A 475 -0.47 -8.42 20.65
C ASP A 475 -1.50 -7.29 20.64
N VAL A 476 -2.78 -7.64 20.82
CA VAL A 476 -3.87 -6.67 20.85
C VAL A 476 -3.89 -5.98 22.21
N LEU A 477 -3.63 -4.68 22.21
CA LEU A 477 -3.62 -3.83 23.40
C LEU A 477 -5.02 -3.31 23.70
N ARG A 478 -5.78 -2.96 22.67
CA ARG A 478 -7.13 -2.40 22.74
C ARG A 478 -7.85 -2.61 21.40
N THR A 479 -9.14 -2.37 21.37
CA THR A 479 -9.93 -2.25 20.14
C THR A 479 -10.47 -0.83 20.00
N GLY A 480 -10.51 -0.33 18.76
CA GLY A 480 -11.36 0.77 18.33
C GLY A 480 -12.70 0.19 17.85
N GLY A 481 -13.81 0.84 18.15
CA GLY A 481 -15.13 0.27 17.86
C GLY A 481 -15.38 -1.05 18.62
N ASP A 482 -16.19 -1.94 18.04
CA ASP A 482 -16.56 -3.23 18.65
C ASP A 482 -16.34 -4.40 17.67
N PRO A 483 -15.08 -4.79 17.40
CA PRO A 483 -14.81 -5.93 16.55
C PRO A 483 -15.15 -7.26 17.23
N GLN A 484 -15.96 -8.09 16.56
CA GLN A 484 -16.33 -9.42 17.00
C GLN A 484 -15.79 -10.46 16.01
N ASN A 485 -15.01 -11.42 16.47
CA ASN A 485 -14.44 -12.46 15.59
C ASN A 485 -13.70 -11.87 14.35
N GLN A 486 -12.91 -10.83 14.55
CA GLN A 486 -12.14 -10.10 13.51
C GLN A 486 -13.02 -9.32 12.51
N GLN A 487 -14.28 -9.09 12.81
CA GLN A 487 -15.19 -8.33 11.97
C GLN A 487 -15.95 -7.28 12.77
N CYS A 488 -16.34 -6.21 12.11
CA CYS A 488 -17.37 -5.29 12.61
C CYS A 488 -18.62 -5.41 11.77
N SER A 489 -19.76 -5.07 12.35
CA SER A 489 -21.00 -4.89 11.61
C SER A 489 -21.21 -3.41 11.34
N LEU A 490 -21.38 -3.04 10.07
CA LEU A 490 -21.81 -1.70 9.70
C LEU A 490 -23.27 -1.46 10.13
N SER A 491 -23.71 -0.22 10.15
CA SER A 491 -25.10 0.13 10.38
C SER A 491 -26.05 -0.48 9.33
N SER A 492 -25.54 -0.81 8.15
CA SER A 492 -26.25 -1.57 7.10
C SER A 492 -26.42 -3.05 7.42
N GLY A 493 -25.72 -3.59 8.44
CA GLY A 493 -25.61 -5.00 8.74
C GLY A 493 -24.55 -5.75 7.93
N GLU A 494 -23.84 -5.08 7.03
CA GLU A 494 -22.74 -5.67 6.27
C GLU A 494 -21.51 -5.88 7.19
N PRO A 495 -20.88 -7.08 7.19
CA PRO A 495 -19.67 -7.31 7.95
C PRO A 495 -18.46 -6.75 7.19
N VAL A 496 -17.52 -6.12 7.92
CA VAL A 496 -16.22 -5.69 7.42
C VAL A 496 -15.12 -6.27 8.29
N THR A 497 -13.97 -6.52 7.70
CA THR A 497 -12.81 -7.11 8.39
C THR A 497 -12.06 -6.03 9.19
N ALA A 498 -11.77 -6.28 10.46
CA ALA A 498 -11.23 -5.31 11.41
C ALA A 498 -9.68 -5.18 11.41
N TRP A 499 -9.01 -5.72 10.39
CA TRP A 499 -7.53 -5.74 10.36
C TRP A 499 -6.92 -5.73 8.96
#